data_a5617896b3dec753d0a1e79389da1d05
#
_entry.id   a5617896b3dec753d0a1e79389da1d05
#
_cell.length_a   1.000
_cell.length_b   1.000
_cell.length_c   1.000
_cell.angle_alpha   90.00
_cell.angle_beta   90.00
_cell.angle_gamma   90.00
#
_symmetry.space_group_name_H-M   'P 1'
#
loop_
_entity.id
_entity.type
_entity.pdbx_description
1 polymer ?
#
loop_
_entity_poly.entity_id
_entity_poly.type
_entity_poly.pdbx_seq_one_letter_code
_entity_poly.pdbx_strand_id
1 'polypeptide(L)'
;MYSIMIVEDEYLVRQGIASLVNYEQFGMQVIAQAENGREAWQKFQKNPADILLTDINMPQMNGLELAKLVRDQAPKCHIVFLTGYDDFDYARTAIKLGADDYLLKPFSKDDVEEMLAKVQTKLDKERKKAQIQNLVDQGQRSELEEAIHARLADSELSLKNLALQLGFSPSYLSVLIKKELGLPFQDYLIQERMKKAKLLLLTTDLKIYEIAEQVGFEDMNYFSQRFKQVVGLTPRQFKKGEGK
;
A
#
# COMPACT_ATOMS: atom_id res chain seq x y z
N MET A 1 -11.43 12.64 -3.73
CA MET A 1 -11.31 13.53 -4.90
C MET A 1 -10.00 13.22 -5.54
N TYR A 2 -9.92 13.04 -6.86
CA TYR A 2 -8.67 12.78 -7.57
C TYR A 2 -7.99 14.10 -7.91
N SER A 3 -6.67 14.13 -7.85
CA SER A 3 -5.85 15.32 -8.08
C SER A 3 -5.30 15.34 -9.50
N ILE A 4 -5.39 16.51 -10.16
CA ILE A 4 -4.91 16.73 -11.54
C ILE A 4 -3.81 17.78 -11.52
N MET A 5 -2.72 17.52 -12.26
CA MET A 5 -1.72 18.51 -12.65
C MET A 5 -1.83 18.78 -14.15
N ILE A 6 -1.92 20.04 -14.53
CA ILE A 6 -1.99 20.50 -15.94
C ILE A 6 -0.65 21.13 -16.30
N VAL A 7 -0.05 20.67 -17.39
CA VAL A 7 1.23 21.16 -17.89
C VAL A 7 1.09 21.53 -19.37
N GLU A 8 1.22 22.82 -19.65
CA GLU A 8 1.00 23.37 -20.99
C GLU A 8 1.73 24.72 -21.08
N ASP A 9 2.56 24.93 -22.05
CA ASP A 9 3.34 26.18 -22.19
C ASP A 9 2.48 27.35 -22.69
N GLU A 10 1.48 27.09 -23.52
CA GLU A 10 0.54 28.11 -23.98
C GLU A 10 -0.43 28.54 -22.85
N TYR A 11 -0.24 29.73 -22.33
CA TYR A 11 -1.03 30.27 -21.21
C TYR A 11 -2.55 30.17 -21.42
N LEU A 12 -3.04 30.56 -22.62
CA LEU A 12 -4.48 30.55 -22.93
C LEU A 12 -5.07 29.14 -22.96
N VAL A 13 -4.32 28.18 -23.52
CA VAL A 13 -4.72 26.76 -23.55
C VAL A 13 -4.75 26.21 -22.14
N ARG A 14 -3.72 26.44 -21.34
CA ARG A 14 -3.63 26.02 -19.93
C ARG A 14 -4.77 26.57 -19.11
N GLN A 15 -5.07 27.88 -19.22
CA GLN A 15 -6.19 28.49 -18.50
C GLN A 15 -7.54 27.98 -19.00
N GLY A 16 -7.68 27.75 -20.31
CA GLY A 16 -8.88 27.16 -20.90
C GLY A 16 -9.18 25.79 -20.30
N ILE A 17 -8.20 24.89 -20.29
CA ILE A 17 -8.35 23.56 -19.69
C ILE A 17 -8.72 23.70 -18.19
N ALA A 18 -8.00 24.53 -17.44
CA ALA A 18 -8.17 24.64 -16.00
C ALA A 18 -9.51 25.26 -15.58
N SER A 19 -10.12 26.15 -16.38
CA SER A 19 -11.29 26.94 -15.99
C SER A 19 -12.60 26.59 -16.71
N LEU A 20 -12.54 26.02 -17.92
CA LEU A 20 -13.75 25.75 -18.71
C LEU A 20 -14.39 24.40 -18.34
N VAL A 21 -13.64 23.51 -17.72
CA VAL A 21 -14.10 22.17 -17.35
C VAL A 21 -14.56 22.14 -15.89
N ASN A 22 -15.71 21.53 -15.64
CA ASN A 22 -16.17 21.29 -14.28
C ASN A 22 -15.57 19.98 -13.73
N TYR A 23 -14.38 20.08 -13.12
CA TYR A 23 -13.68 18.92 -12.57
C TYR A 23 -14.42 18.23 -11.43
N GLU A 24 -15.22 18.97 -10.64
CA GLU A 24 -15.94 18.43 -9.48
C GLU A 24 -16.97 17.37 -9.89
N GLN A 25 -17.61 17.51 -11.06
CA GLN A 25 -18.55 16.50 -11.58
C GLN A 25 -17.90 15.14 -11.85
N PHE A 26 -16.58 15.12 -12.07
CA PHE A 26 -15.75 13.90 -12.21
C PHE A 26 -15.08 13.47 -10.90
N GLY A 27 -15.41 14.11 -9.77
CA GLY A 27 -14.74 13.86 -8.50
C GLY A 27 -13.24 14.22 -8.52
N MET A 28 -12.87 15.21 -9.33
CA MET A 28 -11.49 15.64 -9.57
C MET A 28 -11.26 17.09 -9.16
N GLN A 29 -9.99 17.46 -8.92
CA GLN A 29 -9.58 18.85 -8.67
C GLN A 29 -8.21 19.14 -9.29
N VAL A 30 -8.04 20.31 -9.85
CA VAL A 30 -6.74 20.80 -10.32
C VAL A 30 -5.93 21.28 -9.13
N ILE A 31 -4.83 20.60 -8.81
CA ILE A 31 -3.97 20.93 -7.65
C ILE A 31 -2.73 21.74 -8.06
N ALA A 32 -2.34 21.68 -9.32
CA ALA A 32 -1.19 22.41 -9.84
C ALA A 32 -1.31 22.65 -11.34
N GLN A 33 -0.70 23.75 -11.78
CA GLN A 33 -0.48 24.09 -13.17
C GLN A 33 1.01 24.40 -13.36
N ALA A 34 1.57 24.10 -14.52
CA ALA A 34 2.95 24.43 -14.88
C ALA A 34 3.06 24.79 -16.37
N GLU A 35 4.04 25.59 -16.71
CA GLU A 35 4.28 26.07 -18.09
C GLU A 35 5.37 25.27 -18.83
N ASN A 36 6.03 24.33 -18.15
CA ASN A 36 7.05 23.45 -18.73
C ASN A 36 7.26 22.22 -17.85
N GLY A 37 7.90 21.21 -18.39
CA GLY A 37 8.12 19.95 -17.66
C GLY A 37 9.02 20.09 -16.44
N ARG A 38 9.98 21.03 -16.43
CA ARG A 38 10.87 21.23 -15.27
C ARG A 38 10.12 21.79 -14.07
N GLU A 39 9.30 22.81 -14.28
CA GLU A 39 8.43 23.35 -13.25
C GLU A 39 7.43 22.31 -12.75
N ALA A 40 6.82 21.57 -13.70
CA ALA A 40 5.90 20.49 -13.37
C ALA A 40 6.55 19.43 -12.48
N TRP A 41 7.76 19.00 -12.80
CA TRP A 41 8.50 18.01 -12.02
C TRP A 41 8.77 18.49 -10.59
N GLN A 42 9.20 19.75 -10.41
CA GLN A 42 9.42 20.33 -9.09
C GLN A 42 8.13 20.38 -8.24
N LYS A 43 7.00 20.70 -8.87
CA LYS A 43 5.68 20.71 -8.20
C LYS A 43 5.21 19.27 -7.88
N PHE A 44 5.39 18.35 -8.82
CA PHE A 44 5.00 16.95 -8.67
C PHE A 44 5.76 16.25 -7.53
N GLN A 45 7.06 16.50 -7.38
CA GLN A 45 7.85 15.95 -6.28
C GLN A 45 7.35 16.39 -4.90
N LYS A 46 6.81 17.61 -4.79
CA LYS A 46 6.26 18.15 -3.51
C LYS A 46 4.84 17.67 -3.25
N ASN A 47 4.04 17.56 -4.29
CA ASN A 47 2.63 17.16 -4.22
C ASN A 47 2.28 16.32 -5.46
N PRO A 48 2.48 14.99 -5.41
CA PRO A 48 2.15 14.10 -6.52
C PRO A 48 0.66 14.15 -6.88
N ALA A 49 0.37 14.19 -8.17
CA ALA A 49 -0.99 14.15 -8.70
C ALA A 49 -1.39 12.72 -9.10
N ASP A 50 -2.69 12.42 -9.02
CA ASP A 50 -3.25 11.15 -9.52
C ASP A 50 -3.29 11.15 -11.06
N ILE A 51 -3.44 12.33 -11.67
CA ILE A 51 -3.54 12.52 -13.12
C ILE A 51 -2.56 13.62 -13.55
N LEU A 52 -1.74 13.31 -14.53
CA LEU A 52 -0.90 14.28 -15.24
C LEU A 52 -1.48 14.52 -16.65
N LEU A 53 -1.94 15.73 -16.91
CA LEU A 53 -2.35 16.19 -18.22
C LEU A 53 -1.24 17.11 -18.76
N THR A 54 -0.49 16.67 -19.77
CA THR A 54 0.71 17.38 -20.22
C THR A 54 0.77 17.53 -21.73
N ASP A 55 1.11 18.73 -22.21
CA ASP A 55 1.56 18.88 -23.57
C ASP A 55 2.86 18.12 -23.79
N ILE A 56 3.08 17.67 -25.03
CA ILE A 56 4.31 16.99 -25.44
C ILE A 56 5.39 18.02 -25.74
N ASN A 57 5.09 19.03 -26.53
CA ASN A 57 6.06 19.97 -27.09
C ASN A 57 6.18 21.23 -26.21
N MET A 58 7.00 21.17 -25.19
CA MET A 58 7.25 22.28 -24.27
C MET A 58 8.74 22.62 -24.18
N PRO A 59 9.10 23.87 -23.86
CA PRO A 59 10.48 24.28 -23.64
C PRO A 59 11.09 23.65 -22.38
N GLN A 60 12.42 23.58 -22.30
CA GLN A 60 13.26 23.11 -21.18
C GLN A 60 13.16 21.60 -20.91
N MET A 61 11.99 21.04 -20.75
CA MET A 61 11.70 19.62 -20.56
C MET A 61 10.37 19.34 -21.23
N ASN A 62 10.36 18.44 -22.19
CA ASN A 62 9.15 18.06 -22.91
C ASN A 62 8.27 17.11 -22.08
N GLY A 63 7.01 16.92 -22.53
CA GLY A 63 6.04 16.09 -21.80
C GLY A 63 6.41 14.62 -21.71
N LEU A 64 7.15 14.07 -22.69
CA LEU A 64 7.60 12.67 -22.64
C LEU A 64 8.71 12.46 -21.61
N GLU A 65 9.64 13.40 -21.49
CA GLU A 65 10.68 13.39 -20.47
C GLU A 65 10.06 13.51 -19.06
N LEU A 66 9.10 14.43 -18.91
CA LEU A 66 8.33 14.55 -17.66
C LEU A 66 7.59 13.26 -17.32
N ALA A 67 6.87 12.68 -18.29
CA ALA A 67 6.10 11.45 -18.10
C ALA A 67 6.97 10.27 -17.64
N LYS A 68 8.20 10.16 -18.17
CA LYS A 68 9.17 9.15 -17.75
C LYS A 68 9.54 9.31 -16.27
N LEU A 69 9.86 10.52 -15.83
CA LEU A 69 10.19 10.81 -14.43
C LEU A 69 9.00 10.54 -13.50
N VAL A 70 7.79 10.94 -13.92
CA VAL A 70 6.56 10.69 -13.17
C VAL A 70 6.29 9.19 -13.08
N ARG A 71 6.46 8.42 -14.16
CA ARG A 71 6.25 6.97 -14.16
C ARG A 71 7.22 6.24 -13.22
N ASP A 72 8.46 6.68 -13.16
CA ASP A 72 9.48 6.10 -12.27
C ASP A 72 9.17 6.37 -10.79
N GLN A 73 8.68 7.57 -10.44
CA GLN A 73 8.35 7.95 -9.07
C GLN A 73 6.96 7.52 -8.62
N ALA A 74 5.97 7.62 -9.49
CA ALA A 74 4.55 7.35 -9.23
C ALA A 74 3.97 6.44 -10.33
N PRO A 75 4.23 5.13 -10.31
CA PRO A 75 3.79 4.18 -11.34
C PRO A 75 2.27 4.14 -11.58
N LYS A 76 1.50 4.57 -10.58
CA LYS A 76 0.02 4.61 -10.63
C LYS A 76 -0.56 5.93 -11.12
N CYS A 77 0.28 6.95 -11.39
CA CYS A 77 -0.21 8.22 -11.94
C CYS A 77 -0.74 7.99 -13.36
N HIS A 78 -1.96 8.43 -13.63
CA HIS A 78 -2.54 8.39 -14.97
C HIS A 78 -1.99 9.53 -15.81
N ILE A 79 -1.48 9.23 -16.99
CA ILE A 79 -0.83 10.21 -17.86
C ILE A 79 -1.63 10.36 -19.15
N VAL A 80 -2.04 11.59 -19.42
CA VAL A 80 -2.73 11.98 -20.65
C VAL A 80 -1.89 13.04 -21.36
N PHE A 81 -1.63 12.82 -22.64
CA PHE A 81 -0.89 13.77 -23.45
C PHE A 81 -1.81 14.67 -24.26
N LEU A 82 -1.46 15.96 -24.32
CA LEU A 82 -1.97 16.92 -25.28
C LEU A 82 -1.00 16.93 -26.48
N THR A 83 -1.49 16.75 -27.70
CA THR A 83 -0.62 16.59 -28.87
C THR A 83 -1.19 17.27 -30.11
N GLY A 84 -0.33 17.81 -30.99
CA GLY A 84 -0.70 18.32 -32.30
C GLY A 84 -0.76 17.21 -33.36
N TYR A 85 -1.25 17.56 -34.57
CA TYR A 85 -1.49 16.63 -35.67
C TYR A 85 -0.22 15.95 -36.22
N ASP A 86 0.96 16.54 -36.08
CA ASP A 86 2.20 16.09 -36.75
C ASP A 86 3.07 15.13 -35.90
N ASP A 87 2.56 14.64 -34.78
CA ASP A 87 3.36 13.97 -33.74
C ASP A 87 3.18 12.44 -33.68
N PHE A 88 3.05 11.76 -34.85
CA PHE A 88 2.87 10.29 -34.92
C PHE A 88 3.97 9.51 -34.16
N ASP A 89 5.21 9.98 -34.22
CA ASP A 89 6.34 9.36 -33.52
C ASP A 89 6.23 9.52 -31.98
N TYR A 90 5.64 10.61 -31.51
CA TYR A 90 5.40 10.84 -30.09
C TYR A 90 4.27 9.95 -29.55
N ALA A 91 3.21 9.73 -30.34
CA ALA A 91 2.13 8.81 -29.96
C ALA A 91 2.67 7.39 -29.70
N ARG A 92 3.62 6.92 -30.51
CA ARG A 92 4.29 5.62 -30.30
C ARG A 92 5.10 5.58 -29.01
N THR A 93 5.76 6.67 -28.66
CA THR A 93 6.54 6.79 -27.43
C THR A 93 5.63 6.91 -26.21
N ALA A 94 4.54 7.65 -26.29
CA ALA A 94 3.51 7.77 -25.26
C ALA A 94 2.89 6.41 -24.88
N ILE A 95 2.59 5.57 -25.89
CA ILE A 95 2.11 4.20 -25.67
C ILE A 95 3.14 3.36 -24.90
N LYS A 96 4.43 3.46 -25.24
CA LYS A 96 5.51 2.75 -24.53
C LYS A 96 5.68 3.20 -23.07
N LEU A 97 5.38 4.47 -22.78
CA LEU A 97 5.39 5.03 -21.44
C LEU A 97 4.11 4.69 -20.65
N GLY A 98 3.18 3.92 -21.25
CA GLY A 98 1.93 3.55 -20.61
C GLY A 98 0.99 4.74 -20.41
N ALA A 99 0.92 5.65 -21.41
CA ALA A 99 -0.08 6.70 -21.40
C ALA A 99 -1.48 6.11 -21.38
N ASP A 100 -2.37 6.74 -20.63
CA ASP A 100 -3.76 6.30 -20.47
C ASP A 100 -4.65 6.75 -21.62
N ASP A 101 -4.38 7.95 -22.15
CA ASP A 101 -5.08 8.54 -23.27
C ASP A 101 -4.24 9.67 -23.90
N TYR A 102 -4.72 10.22 -25.01
CA TYR A 102 -4.17 11.42 -25.66
C TYR A 102 -5.30 12.29 -26.19
N LEU A 103 -5.09 13.60 -26.20
CA LEU A 103 -6.03 14.60 -26.66
C LEU A 103 -5.41 15.40 -27.79
N LEU A 104 -6.01 15.34 -28.99
CA LEU A 104 -5.50 16.02 -30.18
C LEU A 104 -5.89 17.50 -30.18
N LYS A 105 -4.94 18.39 -30.35
CA LYS A 105 -5.15 19.83 -30.59
C LYS A 105 -5.56 20.10 -32.05
N PRO A 106 -6.58 20.95 -32.31
CA PRO A 106 -7.40 21.65 -31.34
C PRO A 106 -8.50 20.74 -30.74
N PHE A 107 -8.73 20.83 -29.47
CA PHE A 107 -9.77 20.11 -28.75
C PHE A 107 -10.84 21.03 -28.18
N SER A 108 -12.04 20.55 -28.07
CA SER A 108 -13.17 21.21 -27.43
C SER A 108 -13.23 20.89 -25.93
N LYS A 109 -14.11 21.61 -25.21
CA LYS A 109 -14.44 21.29 -23.83
C LYS A 109 -14.99 19.84 -23.70
N ASP A 110 -15.83 19.42 -24.62
CA ASP A 110 -16.48 18.11 -24.62
C ASP A 110 -15.43 16.99 -24.77
N ASP A 111 -14.40 17.18 -25.61
CA ASP A 111 -13.30 16.24 -25.77
C ASP A 111 -12.53 16.04 -24.44
N VAL A 112 -12.28 17.14 -23.70
CA VAL A 112 -11.62 17.08 -22.40
C VAL A 112 -12.52 16.34 -21.37
N GLU A 113 -13.83 16.64 -21.36
CA GLU A 113 -14.78 15.99 -20.44
C GLU A 113 -14.93 14.50 -20.74
N GLU A 114 -14.97 14.10 -22.01
CA GLU A 114 -14.98 12.69 -22.42
C GLU A 114 -13.73 11.93 -21.96
N MET A 115 -12.56 12.54 -22.16
CA MET A 115 -11.28 12.00 -21.69
C MET A 115 -11.26 11.85 -20.17
N LEU A 116 -11.70 12.86 -19.42
CA LEU A 116 -11.78 12.80 -17.96
C LEU A 116 -12.72 11.70 -17.47
N ALA A 117 -13.88 11.50 -18.11
CA ALA A 117 -14.80 10.43 -17.79
C ALA A 117 -14.19 9.04 -17.99
N LYS A 118 -13.38 8.85 -19.06
CA LYS A 118 -12.63 7.61 -19.28
C LYS A 118 -11.60 7.36 -18.18
N VAL A 119 -10.82 8.39 -17.83
CA VAL A 119 -9.80 8.29 -16.76
C VAL A 119 -10.45 8.04 -15.40
N GLN A 120 -11.56 8.72 -15.08
CA GLN A 120 -12.33 8.48 -13.87
C GLN A 120 -12.76 7.01 -13.74
N THR A 121 -13.29 6.45 -14.83
CA THR A 121 -13.73 5.04 -14.86
C THR A 121 -12.57 4.08 -14.54
N LYS A 122 -11.36 4.36 -15.05
CA LYS A 122 -10.16 3.55 -14.75
C LYS A 122 -9.78 3.67 -13.28
N LEU A 123 -9.67 4.89 -12.76
CA LEU A 123 -9.33 5.20 -11.36
C LEU A 123 -10.29 4.55 -10.37
N ASP A 124 -11.60 4.64 -10.63
CA ASP A 124 -12.63 4.04 -9.77
C ASP A 124 -12.55 2.51 -9.77
N LYS A 125 -12.27 1.92 -10.93
CA LYS A 125 -12.07 0.47 -11.05
C LYS A 125 -10.84 -0.01 -10.28
N GLU A 126 -9.74 0.72 -10.38
CA GLU A 126 -8.50 0.42 -9.65
C GLU A 126 -8.68 0.57 -8.14
N ARG A 127 -9.36 1.65 -7.72
CA ARG A 127 -9.69 1.89 -6.31
C ARG A 127 -10.58 0.80 -5.72
N LYS A 128 -11.63 0.39 -6.46
CA LYS A 128 -12.50 -0.74 -6.05
C LYS A 128 -11.70 -2.04 -5.93
N LYS A 129 -10.83 -2.32 -6.91
CA LYS A 129 -9.97 -3.52 -6.87
C LYS A 129 -9.04 -3.51 -5.67
N ALA A 130 -8.41 -2.36 -5.36
CA ALA A 130 -7.56 -2.21 -4.18
C ALA A 130 -8.33 -2.36 -2.87
N GLN A 131 -9.56 -1.82 -2.79
CA GLN A 131 -10.43 -1.98 -1.60
C GLN A 131 -10.83 -3.44 -1.38
N ILE A 132 -11.23 -4.16 -2.45
CA ILE A 132 -11.56 -5.59 -2.36
C ILE A 132 -10.34 -6.39 -1.91
N GLN A 133 -9.17 -6.12 -2.48
CA GLN A 133 -7.93 -6.80 -2.10
C GLN A 133 -7.60 -6.57 -0.62
N ASN A 134 -7.73 -5.33 -0.13
CA ASN A 134 -7.50 -5.01 1.28
C ASN A 134 -8.48 -5.73 2.22
N LEU A 135 -9.77 -5.86 1.83
CA LEU A 135 -10.76 -6.61 2.62
C LEU A 135 -10.45 -8.10 2.67
N VAL A 136 -10.01 -8.67 1.55
CA VAL A 136 -9.58 -10.09 1.49
C VAL A 136 -8.34 -10.30 2.35
N ASP A 137 -7.33 -9.43 2.23
CA ASP A 137 -6.09 -9.52 3.02
C ASP A 137 -6.38 -9.37 4.53
N GLN A 138 -7.26 -8.44 4.94
CA GLN A 138 -7.69 -8.29 6.34
C GLN A 138 -8.44 -9.52 6.86
N GLY A 139 -9.32 -10.13 6.05
CA GLY A 139 -10.01 -11.37 6.39
C GLY A 139 -9.03 -12.52 6.62
N GLN A 140 -8.08 -12.71 5.72
CA GLN A 140 -7.04 -13.74 5.84
C GLN A 140 -6.17 -13.53 7.09
N ARG A 141 -5.83 -12.28 7.42
CA ARG A 141 -5.07 -11.96 8.62
C ARG A 141 -5.83 -12.37 9.88
N SER A 142 -7.12 -12.02 9.98
CA SER A 142 -7.97 -12.38 11.12
C SER A 142 -8.05 -13.91 11.28
N GLU A 143 -8.31 -14.65 10.21
CA GLU A 143 -8.37 -16.11 10.23
C GLU A 143 -7.04 -16.76 10.68
N LEU A 144 -5.90 -16.23 10.25
CA LEU A 144 -4.59 -16.70 10.67
C LEU A 144 -4.33 -16.44 12.15
N GLU A 145 -4.63 -15.23 12.64
CA GLU A 145 -4.49 -14.86 14.04
C GLU A 145 -5.38 -15.75 14.91
N GLU A 146 -6.64 -15.94 14.56
CA GLU A 146 -7.58 -16.80 15.29
C GLU A 146 -7.13 -18.25 15.33
N ALA A 147 -6.66 -18.82 14.20
CA ALA A 147 -6.18 -20.19 14.14
C ALA A 147 -4.94 -20.43 15.01
N ILE A 148 -4.02 -19.45 15.08
CA ILE A 148 -2.85 -19.51 15.95
C ILE A 148 -3.26 -19.35 17.41
N HIS A 149 -4.12 -18.38 17.72
CA HIS A 149 -4.56 -18.09 19.09
C HIS A 149 -5.37 -19.24 19.73
N ALA A 150 -6.21 -19.91 18.94
CA ALA A 150 -6.97 -21.08 19.39
C ALA A 150 -6.08 -22.23 19.86
N ARG A 151 -4.84 -22.30 19.37
CA ARG A 151 -3.88 -23.35 19.66
C ARG A 151 -2.62 -22.88 20.38
N LEU A 152 -2.62 -21.69 20.97
CA LEU A 152 -1.45 -21.13 21.66
C LEU A 152 -0.90 -22.02 22.77
N ALA A 153 -1.77 -22.76 23.49
CA ALA A 153 -1.42 -23.69 24.55
C ALA A 153 -0.94 -25.07 24.04
N ASP A 154 -1.08 -25.34 22.76
CA ASP A 154 -0.65 -26.61 22.16
C ASP A 154 0.86 -26.59 21.93
N SER A 155 1.62 -27.40 22.70
CA SER A 155 3.09 -27.49 22.57
C SER A 155 3.54 -27.98 21.19
N GLU A 156 2.71 -28.84 20.54
CA GLU A 156 2.96 -29.42 19.22
C GLU A 156 2.56 -28.50 18.06
N LEU A 157 2.11 -27.28 18.34
CA LEU A 157 1.74 -26.33 17.29
C LEU A 157 2.96 -25.97 16.43
N SER A 158 2.94 -26.43 15.22
CA SER A 158 3.98 -26.20 14.20
C SER A 158 3.39 -25.60 12.94
N LEU A 159 4.25 -24.96 12.16
CA LEU A 159 3.85 -24.43 10.83
C LEU A 159 3.25 -25.52 9.94
N LYS A 160 3.80 -26.75 10.01
CA LYS A 160 3.33 -27.90 9.23
C LYS A 160 1.90 -28.31 9.64
N ASN A 161 1.64 -28.40 10.96
CA ASN A 161 0.33 -28.78 11.47
C ASN A 161 -0.72 -27.70 11.20
N LEU A 162 -0.34 -26.44 11.33
CA LEU A 162 -1.21 -25.30 11.01
C LEU A 162 -1.53 -25.24 9.50
N ALA A 163 -0.54 -25.47 8.65
CA ALA A 163 -0.72 -25.50 7.20
C ALA A 163 -1.70 -26.61 6.78
N LEU A 164 -1.56 -27.81 7.36
CA LEU A 164 -2.48 -28.91 7.09
C LEU A 164 -3.93 -28.56 7.51
N GLN A 165 -4.11 -27.94 8.65
CA GLN A 165 -5.43 -27.52 9.15
C GLN A 165 -6.09 -26.50 8.24
N LEU A 166 -5.32 -25.51 7.75
CA LEU A 166 -5.83 -24.42 6.90
C LEU A 166 -5.87 -24.76 5.41
N GLY A 167 -5.46 -25.96 5.01
CA GLY A 167 -5.45 -26.42 3.61
C GLY A 167 -4.34 -25.77 2.75
N PHE A 168 -3.27 -25.27 3.37
CA PHE A 168 -2.15 -24.64 2.68
C PHE A 168 -0.92 -25.56 2.62
N SER A 169 -0.01 -25.27 1.68
CA SER A 169 1.35 -25.82 1.76
C SER A 169 2.16 -25.08 2.86
N PRO A 170 3.08 -25.76 3.58
CA PRO A 170 3.91 -25.09 4.59
C PRO A 170 4.71 -23.91 4.06
N SER A 171 5.22 -24.02 2.82
CA SER A 171 5.98 -22.94 2.18
C SER A 171 5.11 -21.70 1.91
N TYR A 172 3.90 -21.91 1.39
CA TYR A 172 2.95 -20.80 1.16
C TYR A 172 2.55 -20.14 2.48
N LEU A 173 2.17 -20.94 3.50
CA LEU A 173 1.76 -20.42 4.79
C LEU A 173 2.89 -19.64 5.49
N SER A 174 4.15 -20.07 5.35
CA SER A 174 5.31 -19.33 5.89
C SER A 174 5.42 -17.91 5.31
N VAL A 175 5.27 -17.79 3.99
CA VAL A 175 5.29 -16.50 3.29
C VAL A 175 4.10 -15.64 3.69
N LEU A 176 2.90 -16.23 3.76
CA LEU A 176 1.67 -15.54 4.12
C LEU A 176 1.73 -15.00 5.55
N ILE A 177 2.15 -15.81 6.53
CA ILE A 177 2.30 -15.38 7.93
C ILE A 177 3.29 -14.20 8.03
N LYS A 178 4.46 -14.29 7.37
CA LYS A 178 5.43 -13.21 7.39
C LYS A 178 4.88 -11.92 6.76
N LYS A 179 4.10 -12.03 5.67
CA LYS A 179 3.45 -10.89 5.00
C LYS A 179 2.40 -10.25 5.89
N GLU A 180 1.47 -11.05 6.45
CA GLU A 180 0.28 -10.55 7.15
C GLU A 180 0.57 -10.19 8.61
N LEU A 181 1.40 -10.96 9.32
CA LEU A 181 1.70 -10.76 10.74
C LEU A 181 3.05 -10.07 10.99
N GLY A 182 3.84 -9.82 9.93
CA GLY A 182 5.10 -9.08 9.99
C GLY A 182 6.31 -9.87 10.52
N LEU A 183 6.11 -11.10 11.00
CA LEU A 183 7.14 -11.95 11.61
C LEU A 183 7.08 -13.38 11.09
N PRO A 184 8.20 -14.13 11.10
CA PRO A 184 8.18 -15.57 10.90
C PRO A 184 7.28 -16.27 11.95
N PHE A 185 6.66 -17.39 11.57
CA PHE A 185 5.71 -18.12 12.41
C PHE A 185 6.21 -18.39 13.84
N GLN A 186 7.45 -18.89 13.99
CA GLN A 186 8.01 -19.22 15.30
C GLN A 186 8.17 -17.98 16.20
N ASP A 187 8.62 -16.87 15.61
CA ASP A 187 8.81 -15.62 16.35
C ASP A 187 7.47 -15.02 16.76
N TYR A 188 6.48 -15.05 15.89
CA TYR A 188 5.12 -14.62 16.17
C TYR A 188 4.51 -15.47 17.29
N LEU A 189 4.58 -16.80 17.18
CA LEU A 189 4.05 -17.74 18.18
C LEU A 189 4.68 -17.50 19.57
N ILE A 190 6.01 -17.33 19.62
CA ILE A 190 6.71 -17.04 20.88
C ILE A 190 6.23 -15.71 21.44
N GLN A 191 6.10 -14.66 20.64
CA GLN A 191 5.62 -13.36 21.14
C GLN A 191 4.22 -13.45 21.72
N GLU A 192 3.29 -14.14 21.05
CA GLU A 192 1.91 -14.29 21.54
C GLU A 192 1.85 -15.12 22.81
N ARG A 193 2.65 -16.20 22.91
CA ARG A 193 2.80 -16.99 24.15
C ARG A 193 3.34 -16.14 25.31
N MET A 194 4.34 -15.27 25.04
CA MET A 194 4.88 -14.37 26.07
C MET A 194 3.88 -13.28 26.48
N LYS A 195 3.06 -12.76 25.57
CA LYS A 195 1.97 -11.83 25.91
C LYS A 195 0.97 -12.49 26.87
N LYS A 196 0.52 -13.71 26.54
CA LYS A 196 -0.39 -14.49 27.39
C LYS A 196 0.25 -14.82 28.74
N ALA A 197 1.54 -15.21 28.77
CA ALA A 197 2.27 -15.48 29.99
C ALA A 197 2.35 -14.25 30.92
N LYS A 198 2.64 -13.05 30.36
CA LYS A 198 2.64 -11.81 31.15
C LYS A 198 1.28 -11.54 31.80
N LEU A 199 0.20 -11.75 31.03
CA LEU A 199 -1.15 -11.59 31.56
C LEU A 199 -1.40 -12.55 32.73
N LEU A 200 -1.12 -13.84 32.57
CA LEU A 200 -1.30 -14.85 33.61
C LEU A 200 -0.44 -14.58 34.87
N LEU A 201 0.81 -14.13 34.67
CA LEU A 201 1.68 -13.75 35.79
C LEU A 201 1.13 -12.60 36.63
N LEU A 202 0.41 -11.66 36.01
CA LEU A 202 -0.15 -10.47 36.67
C LEU A 202 -1.55 -10.69 37.23
N THR A 203 -2.35 -11.62 36.66
CA THR A 203 -3.78 -11.76 36.95
C THR A 203 -4.13 -13.03 37.71
N THR A 204 -3.16 -13.94 37.92
CA THR A 204 -3.42 -15.24 38.59
C THR A 204 -2.37 -15.58 39.64
N ASP A 205 -2.73 -16.49 40.56
CA ASP A 205 -1.81 -17.04 41.54
C ASP A 205 -1.08 -18.29 41.05
N LEU A 206 -1.23 -18.66 39.79
CA LEU A 206 -0.60 -19.82 39.18
C LEU A 206 0.91 -19.83 39.39
N LYS A 207 1.47 -21.02 39.58
CA LYS A 207 2.92 -21.22 39.67
C LYS A 207 3.54 -21.08 38.26
N ILE A 208 4.84 -20.78 38.19
CA ILE A 208 5.52 -20.52 36.91
C ILE A 208 5.45 -21.73 35.99
N TYR A 209 5.53 -22.96 36.52
CA TYR A 209 5.43 -24.16 35.67
C TYR A 209 4.02 -24.35 35.09
N GLU A 210 2.97 -24.00 35.86
CA GLU A 210 1.58 -24.06 35.38
C GLU A 210 1.33 -23.04 34.27
N ILE A 211 1.92 -21.85 34.41
CA ILE A 211 1.86 -20.81 33.39
C ILE A 211 2.61 -21.27 32.11
N ALA A 212 3.80 -21.88 32.27
CA ALA A 212 4.56 -22.42 31.15
C ALA A 212 3.71 -23.42 30.33
N GLU A 213 3.06 -24.36 31.01
CA GLU A 213 2.18 -25.35 30.40
C GLU A 213 0.97 -24.70 29.72
N GLN A 214 0.29 -23.76 30.37
CA GLN A 214 -0.88 -23.05 29.81
C GLN A 214 -0.56 -22.18 28.59
N VAL A 215 0.69 -21.84 28.37
CA VAL A 215 1.14 -21.09 27.20
C VAL A 215 1.90 -21.97 26.19
N GLY A 216 1.84 -23.31 26.35
CA GLY A 216 2.34 -24.26 25.37
C GLY A 216 3.84 -24.55 25.45
N PHE A 217 4.46 -24.47 26.66
CA PHE A 217 5.83 -24.90 26.90
C PHE A 217 5.84 -26.12 27.79
N GLU A 218 6.46 -27.20 27.36
CA GLU A 218 6.65 -28.43 28.14
C GLU A 218 7.78 -28.29 29.14
N ASP A 219 8.83 -27.54 28.83
CA ASP A 219 9.99 -27.30 29.69
C ASP A 219 9.95 -25.91 30.32
N MET A 220 9.84 -25.86 31.65
CA MET A 220 9.82 -24.63 32.44
C MET A 220 11.14 -23.83 32.32
N ASN A 221 12.30 -24.50 32.17
CA ASN A 221 13.59 -23.80 32.07
C ASN A 221 13.70 -23.12 30.72
N TYR A 222 13.30 -23.82 29.64
CA TYR A 222 13.23 -23.22 28.32
C TYR A 222 12.23 -22.05 28.24
N PHE A 223 11.04 -22.21 28.84
CA PHE A 223 10.10 -21.09 29.00
C PHE A 223 10.74 -19.89 29.67
N SER A 224 11.40 -20.10 30.84
CA SER A 224 12.00 -19.03 31.64
C SER A 224 13.11 -18.30 30.86
N GLN A 225 13.92 -19.03 30.09
CA GLN A 225 14.95 -18.45 29.23
C GLN A 225 14.34 -17.60 28.11
N ARG A 226 13.31 -18.15 27.42
CA ARG A 226 12.61 -17.44 26.34
C ARG A 226 11.88 -16.21 26.87
N PHE A 227 11.23 -16.32 28.03
CA PHE A 227 10.58 -15.18 28.65
C PHE A 227 11.58 -14.07 28.96
N LYS A 228 12.74 -14.40 29.54
CA LYS A 228 13.80 -13.42 29.82
C LYS A 228 14.36 -12.79 28.55
N GLN A 229 14.52 -13.55 27.45
CA GLN A 229 14.96 -13.02 26.16
C GLN A 229 13.98 -11.98 25.59
N VAL A 230 12.68 -12.26 25.66
CA VAL A 230 11.65 -11.41 25.04
C VAL A 230 11.25 -10.24 25.95
N VAL A 231 11.19 -10.45 27.26
CA VAL A 231 10.65 -9.48 28.24
C VAL A 231 11.76 -8.72 28.98
N GLY A 232 12.99 -9.22 28.98
CA GLY A 232 14.12 -8.64 29.70
C GLY A 232 14.24 -9.07 31.17
N LEU A 233 13.19 -9.67 31.75
CA LEU A 233 13.12 -10.13 33.13
C LEU A 233 12.77 -11.60 33.18
N THR A 234 13.18 -12.32 34.25
CA THR A 234 12.68 -13.67 34.51
C THR A 234 11.20 -13.63 34.85
N PRO A 235 10.42 -14.73 34.64
CA PRO A 235 9.01 -14.78 35.05
C PRO A 235 8.80 -14.46 36.54
N ARG A 236 9.73 -14.91 37.42
CA ARG A 236 9.69 -14.65 38.86
C ARG A 236 9.88 -13.19 39.22
N GLN A 237 10.86 -12.52 38.54
CA GLN A 237 11.10 -11.08 38.74
C GLN A 237 9.91 -10.27 38.24
N PHE A 238 9.37 -10.64 37.06
CA PHE A 238 8.23 -9.98 36.45
C PHE A 238 6.98 -10.08 37.34
N LYS A 239 6.69 -11.28 37.92
CA LYS A 239 5.56 -11.50 38.86
C LYS A 239 5.70 -10.68 40.15
N LYS A 240 6.92 -10.43 40.61
CA LYS A 240 7.20 -9.62 41.83
C LYS A 240 7.21 -8.11 41.56
N GLY A 241 7.11 -7.66 40.33
CA GLY A 241 7.20 -6.25 39.95
C GLY A 241 8.62 -5.65 40.05
N GLU A 242 9.68 -6.47 39.99
CA GLU A 242 11.09 -6.07 40.16
C GLU A 242 11.67 -5.36 38.90
N GLY A 243 10.84 -4.77 38.07
CA GLY A 243 11.25 -4.16 36.77
C GLY A 243 10.78 -2.72 36.59
N LYS A 244 10.60 -1.96 37.64
CA LYS A 244 10.34 -0.51 37.58
C LYS A 244 11.56 0.29 37.97
#